data_73a43329994f8fcc37d52656c14ea619
#
_entry.id   73a43329994f8fcc37d52656c14ea619
#
_cell.length_a   1.000
_cell.length_b   1.000
_cell.length_c   1.000
_cell.angle_alpha   90.00
_cell.angle_beta   90.00
_cell.angle_gamma   90.00
#
_symmetry.space_group_name_H-M   'P 1'
#
loop_
_entity.id
_entity.type
_entity.pdbx_description
1 polymer ?
#
loop_
_entity_poly.entity_id
_entity_poly.type
_entity_poly.pdbx_seq_one_letter_code
_entity_poly.pdbx_strand_id
1 'polypeptide(L)'
;MYKHDKNGGRDMFIKTVKLKRPGLLAAALVAAAVCLLAVIALTAYRYAKPSGYELKNEKQRQELLKEMGWETDDEPLDRKQITIPEEFNEVYSSYNELQKQQGFDLSKYKGKTCDVYTYRIKNYKGHEDDNDVICNLMVCDDRLIGADVCSTELDGFMQGLKNSEKK
;
A
#
# COMPACT_ATOMS: atom_id res chain seq x y z
N MET A 1 -26.56 56.95 -58.82
CA MET A 1 -27.70 56.21 -58.23
C MET A 1 -27.24 54.82 -57.93
N TYR A 2 -27.46 54.35 -56.74
CA TYR A 2 -27.15 53.02 -56.13
C TYR A 2 -25.70 52.78 -55.80
N LYS A 3 -25.27 52.89 -54.60
CA LYS A 3 -25.58 52.24 -53.30
C LYS A 3 -24.98 50.82 -53.22
N HIS A 4 -23.91 50.71 -52.40
CA HIS A 4 -23.92 49.88 -51.21
C HIS A 4 -23.64 48.40 -51.38
N ASP A 5 -22.58 47.91 -50.86
CA ASP A 5 -22.81 47.05 -49.69
C ASP A 5 -21.56 46.91 -48.81
N LYS A 6 -21.82 46.94 -47.52
CA LYS A 6 -20.89 46.70 -46.46
C LYS A 6 -20.80 45.19 -46.23
N ASN A 7 -19.63 44.62 -46.31
CA ASN A 7 -19.44 43.31 -45.76
C ASN A 7 -18.52 43.40 -44.53
N GLY A 8 -19.14 43.29 -43.38
CA GLY A 8 -18.47 43.27 -42.09
C GLY A 8 -17.63 42.00 -41.93
N GLY A 9 -16.35 42.10 -42.21
CA GLY A 9 -15.39 41.11 -41.81
C GLY A 9 -15.23 41.15 -40.28
N ARG A 10 -15.58 40.06 -39.61
CA ARG A 10 -15.25 39.86 -38.20
C ARG A 10 -13.74 39.72 -38.10
N ASP A 11 -13.10 40.78 -37.62
CA ASP A 11 -11.69 40.77 -37.28
C ASP A 11 -11.46 39.76 -36.15
N MET A 12 -11.04 38.58 -36.49
CA MET A 12 -10.55 37.59 -35.58
C MET A 12 -9.20 38.07 -35.06
N PHE A 13 -9.19 38.77 -33.93
CA PHE A 13 -7.97 39.20 -33.26
C PHE A 13 -7.20 37.98 -32.74
N ILE A 14 -6.34 37.43 -33.57
CA ILE A 14 -5.31 36.49 -33.11
C ILE A 14 -4.29 37.29 -32.34
N LYS A 15 -4.40 37.34 -31.00
CA LYS A 15 -3.35 37.85 -30.13
C LYS A 15 -2.15 36.91 -30.18
N THR A 16 -1.23 37.15 -31.08
CA THR A 16 0.10 36.51 -31.04
C THR A 16 0.89 37.11 -29.87
N VAL A 17 1.01 36.38 -28.78
CA VAL A 17 1.90 36.73 -27.69
C VAL A 17 3.34 36.47 -28.14
N LYS A 18 4.03 37.52 -28.58
CA LYS A 18 5.49 37.45 -28.82
C LYS A 18 6.20 37.28 -27.48
N LEU A 19 6.57 36.06 -27.13
CA LEU A 19 7.47 35.82 -25.99
C LEU A 19 8.88 36.34 -26.31
N LYS A 20 9.24 37.44 -25.69
CA LYS A 20 10.51 38.18 -25.91
C LYS A 20 11.75 37.47 -25.36
N ARG A 21 11.66 36.30 -24.74
CA ARG A 21 12.80 35.58 -24.14
C ARG A 21 12.65 34.04 -24.34
N PRO A 22 13.11 33.49 -25.47
CA PRO A 22 13.06 32.06 -25.73
C PRO A 22 13.80 31.22 -24.67
N GLY A 23 14.83 31.76 -24.02
CA GLY A 23 15.54 31.09 -22.94
C GLY A 23 14.71 30.84 -21.67
N LEU A 24 13.75 31.72 -21.35
CA LEU A 24 12.88 31.54 -20.19
C LEU A 24 11.85 30.37 -20.38
N LEU A 25 11.34 30.21 -21.58
CA LEU A 25 10.48 29.08 -21.94
C LEU A 25 11.26 27.77 -21.93
N ALA A 26 12.46 27.75 -22.48
CA ALA A 26 13.33 26.58 -22.46
C ALA A 26 13.68 26.19 -21.01
N ALA A 27 14.02 27.17 -20.16
CA ALA A 27 14.28 26.93 -18.73
C ALA A 27 13.05 26.39 -17.98
N ALA A 28 11.84 26.92 -18.26
CA ALA A 28 10.60 26.44 -17.66
C ALA A 28 10.26 24.99 -18.09
N LEU A 29 10.47 24.66 -19.36
CA LEU A 29 10.26 23.30 -19.86
C LEU A 29 11.25 22.29 -19.25
N VAL A 30 12.51 22.68 -19.11
CA VAL A 30 13.52 21.85 -18.43
C VAL A 30 13.16 21.64 -16.97
N ALA A 31 12.76 22.69 -16.25
CA ALA A 31 12.33 22.57 -14.86
C ALA A 31 11.10 21.65 -14.72
N ALA A 32 10.11 21.77 -15.60
CA ALA A 32 8.93 20.91 -15.61
C ALA A 32 9.31 19.44 -15.88
N ALA A 33 10.22 19.18 -16.81
CA ALA A 33 10.71 17.84 -17.10
C ALA A 33 11.46 17.22 -15.91
N VAL A 34 12.30 18.00 -15.23
CA VAL A 34 13.01 17.55 -14.00
C VAL A 34 12.01 17.24 -12.89
N CYS A 35 11.00 18.08 -12.67
CA CYS A 35 9.93 17.81 -11.69
C CYS A 35 9.15 16.53 -12.02
N LEU A 36 8.81 16.32 -13.29
CA LEU A 36 8.12 15.12 -13.75
C LEU A 36 8.97 13.87 -13.52
N LEU A 37 10.26 13.92 -13.86
CA LEU A 37 11.20 12.82 -13.61
C LEU A 37 11.37 12.54 -12.12
N ALA A 38 11.42 13.58 -11.28
CA ALA A 38 11.47 13.43 -9.83
C ALA A 38 10.20 12.76 -9.28
N VAL A 39 9.02 13.13 -9.77
CA VAL A 39 7.74 12.49 -9.39
C VAL A 39 7.72 11.03 -9.84
N ILE A 40 8.13 10.73 -11.07
CA ILE A 40 8.22 9.35 -11.57
C ILE A 40 9.24 8.55 -10.75
N ALA A 41 10.40 9.11 -10.43
CA ALA A 41 11.40 8.44 -9.59
C ALA A 41 10.90 8.19 -8.17
N LEU A 42 10.18 9.14 -7.55
CA LEU A 42 9.58 8.99 -6.22
C LEU A 42 8.44 7.95 -6.23
N THR A 43 7.62 7.92 -7.25
CA THR A 43 6.58 6.89 -7.39
C THR A 43 7.21 5.53 -7.64
N ALA A 44 8.16 5.41 -8.57
CA ALA A 44 8.91 4.19 -8.81
C ALA A 44 9.66 3.70 -7.56
N TYR A 45 10.25 4.60 -6.77
CA TYR A 45 10.90 4.27 -5.49
C TYR A 45 9.88 3.74 -4.46
N ARG A 46 8.69 4.34 -4.39
CA ARG A 46 7.59 3.85 -3.52
C ARG A 46 7.07 2.48 -3.95
N TYR A 47 6.96 2.22 -5.27
CA TYR A 47 6.54 0.93 -5.81
C TYR A 47 7.67 -0.12 -5.80
N ALA A 48 8.93 0.31 -5.94
CA ALA A 48 10.10 -0.57 -5.94
C ALA A 48 10.65 -0.84 -4.54
N LYS A 49 10.21 -0.09 -3.51
CA LYS A 49 10.50 -0.47 -2.13
C LYS A 49 9.82 -1.82 -1.91
N PRO A 50 10.57 -2.94 -1.77
CA PRO A 50 9.92 -4.17 -1.41
C PRO A 50 9.15 -3.86 -0.13
N SER A 51 7.85 -4.03 -0.17
CA SER A 51 6.99 -3.97 1.00
C SER A 51 7.39 -5.14 1.89
N GLY A 52 8.45 -4.99 2.63
CA GLY A 52 8.99 -6.09 3.38
C GLY A 52 9.67 -5.58 4.61
N TYR A 53 8.92 -5.57 5.69
CA TYR A 53 9.53 -5.55 7.01
C TYR A 53 10.42 -6.78 7.12
N GLU A 54 11.69 -6.57 7.49
CA GLU A 54 12.61 -7.64 7.81
C GLU A 54 12.31 -8.10 9.24
N LEU A 55 11.96 -9.36 9.42
CA LEU A 55 11.47 -9.94 10.68
C LEU A 55 12.29 -11.16 11.10
N LYS A 56 13.60 -10.99 11.24
CA LYS A 56 14.55 -12.05 11.60
C LYS A 56 14.38 -12.57 13.03
N ASN A 57 13.88 -11.73 13.92
CA ASN A 57 13.82 -12.04 15.34
C ASN A 57 12.57 -11.46 16.00
N GLU A 58 12.31 -11.89 17.25
CA GLU A 58 11.16 -11.48 18.03
C GLU A 58 11.09 -9.95 18.19
N LYS A 59 12.21 -9.33 18.50
CA LYS A 59 12.25 -7.88 18.70
C LYS A 59 11.70 -7.10 17.49
N GLN A 60 12.08 -7.51 16.27
CA GLN A 60 11.60 -6.86 15.06
C GLN A 60 10.09 -7.09 14.82
N ARG A 61 9.57 -8.27 15.21
CA ARG A 61 8.13 -8.55 15.14
C ARG A 61 7.36 -7.69 16.13
N GLN A 62 7.85 -7.54 17.35
CA GLN A 62 7.25 -6.68 18.37
C GLN A 62 7.31 -5.19 18.00
N GLU A 63 8.42 -4.74 17.43
CA GLU A 63 8.56 -3.36 16.93
C GLU A 63 7.53 -3.08 15.81
N LEU A 64 7.34 -4.03 14.88
CA LEU A 64 6.32 -3.92 13.83
C LEU A 64 4.91 -3.84 14.41
N LEU A 65 4.54 -4.76 15.32
CA LEU A 65 3.20 -4.78 15.92
C LEU A 65 2.90 -3.45 16.65
N LYS A 66 3.89 -2.93 17.38
CA LYS A 66 3.78 -1.63 18.06
C LYS A 66 3.67 -0.47 17.05
N GLU A 67 4.42 -0.49 15.95
CA GLU A 67 4.32 0.50 14.86
C GLU A 67 2.92 0.46 14.22
N MET A 68 2.36 -0.73 14.05
CA MET A 68 1.00 -0.92 13.52
C MET A 68 -0.10 -0.54 14.53
N GLY A 69 0.27 -0.26 15.78
CA GLY A 69 -0.64 0.23 16.82
C GLY A 69 -1.20 -0.86 17.73
N TRP A 70 -0.59 -2.04 17.71
CA TRP A 70 -1.05 -3.17 18.50
C TRP A 70 -0.25 -3.35 19.79
N GLU A 71 -0.95 -3.75 20.84
CA GLU A 71 -0.39 -4.22 22.10
C GLU A 71 -0.58 -5.74 22.18
N THR A 72 0.51 -6.46 22.37
CA THR A 72 0.53 -7.93 22.36
C THR A 72 1.24 -8.48 23.59
N ASP A 73 1.24 -9.80 23.75
CA ASP A 73 2.19 -10.47 24.63
C ASP A 73 3.61 -10.40 24.04
N ASP A 74 4.63 -10.51 24.89
CA ASP A 74 6.04 -10.40 24.47
C ASP A 74 6.48 -11.56 23.56
N GLU A 75 5.80 -12.69 23.66
CA GLU A 75 6.05 -13.91 22.86
C GLU A 75 4.82 -14.26 22.04
N PRO A 76 4.98 -14.92 20.87
CA PRO A 76 3.85 -15.39 20.08
C PRO A 76 3.09 -16.51 20.82
N LEU A 77 1.78 -16.54 20.67
CA LEU A 77 0.93 -17.66 21.14
C LEU A 77 1.26 -18.96 20.42
N ASP A 78 1.57 -18.87 19.14
CA ASP A 78 1.87 -20.02 18.28
C ASP A 78 2.85 -19.64 17.17
N ARG A 79 3.62 -20.62 16.72
CA ARG A 79 4.44 -20.57 15.54
C ARG A 79 4.25 -21.87 14.75
N LYS A 80 3.77 -21.75 13.55
CA LYS A 80 3.60 -22.88 12.64
C LYS A 80 4.20 -22.61 11.28
N GLN A 81 4.60 -23.70 10.61
CA GLN A 81 5.00 -23.63 9.20
C GLN A 81 3.83 -23.96 8.30
N ILE A 82 3.67 -23.19 7.25
CA ILE A 82 2.69 -23.42 6.19
C ILE A 82 3.40 -23.40 4.84
N THR A 83 2.88 -24.13 3.88
CA THR A 83 3.30 -24.02 2.47
C THR A 83 2.24 -23.22 1.71
N ILE A 84 2.66 -22.15 1.04
CA ILE A 84 1.77 -21.37 0.18
C ILE A 84 1.34 -22.24 -1.00
N PRO A 85 0.03 -22.44 -1.24
CA PRO A 85 -0.44 -23.31 -2.31
C PRO A 85 0.07 -22.90 -3.70
N GLU A 86 0.37 -23.87 -4.55
CA GLU A 86 0.70 -23.65 -5.96
C GLU A 86 -0.48 -23.08 -6.73
N GLU A 87 -1.70 -23.54 -6.41
CA GLU A 87 -2.94 -23.04 -6.98
C GLU A 87 -3.83 -22.46 -5.87
N PHE A 88 -4.29 -21.25 -6.10
CA PHE A 88 -5.19 -20.57 -5.16
C PHE A 88 -6.64 -20.95 -5.47
N ASN A 89 -7.30 -21.57 -4.51
CA ASN A 89 -8.76 -21.71 -4.53
C ASN A 89 -9.42 -20.35 -4.23
N GLU A 90 -10.74 -20.30 -4.21
CA GLU A 90 -11.50 -19.08 -3.98
C GLU A 90 -11.19 -18.43 -2.61
N VAL A 91 -11.07 -19.24 -1.56
CA VAL A 91 -10.76 -18.76 -0.20
C VAL A 91 -9.36 -18.13 -0.18
N TYR A 92 -8.36 -18.82 -0.73
CA TYR A 92 -6.99 -18.32 -0.74
C TYR A 92 -6.84 -17.10 -1.64
N SER A 93 -7.60 -17.04 -2.73
CA SER A 93 -7.65 -15.87 -3.62
C SER A 93 -8.22 -14.66 -2.89
N SER A 94 -9.33 -14.81 -2.18
CA SER A 94 -9.94 -13.74 -1.37
C SER A 94 -9.00 -13.26 -0.27
N TYR A 95 -8.31 -14.19 0.40
CA TYR A 95 -7.28 -13.85 1.38
C TYR A 95 -6.12 -13.07 0.75
N ASN A 96 -5.66 -13.47 -0.44
CA ASN A 96 -4.60 -12.75 -1.15
C ASN A 96 -5.02 -11.33 -1.58
N GLU A 97 -6.30 -11.10 -1.89
CA GLU A 97 -6.79 -9.74 -2.17
C GLU A 97 -6.70 -8.85 -0.91
N LEU A 98 -7.00 -9.36 0.28
CA LEU A 98 -6.76 -8.65 1.53
C LEU A 98 -5.26 -8.32 1.71
N GLN A 99 -4.37 -9.25 1.37
CA GLN A 99 -2.92 -9.01 1.43
C GLN A 99 -2.46 -7.96 0.43
N LYS A 100 -3.00 -7.96 -0.79
CA LYS A 100 -2.70 -6.95 -1.83
C LYS A 100 -3.11 -5.54 -1.42
N GLN A 101 -4.22 -5.38 -0.71
CA GLN A 101 -4.64 -4.08 -0.16
C GLN A 101 -3.60 -3.50 0.82
N GLN A 102 -2.78 -4.35 1.43
CA GLN A 102 -1.70 -3.97 2.33
C GLN A 102 -0.33 -3.84 1.63
N GLY A 103 -0.28 -4.12 0.32
CA GLY A 103 0.95 -4.11 -0.48
C GLY A 103 1.72 -5.42 -0.49
N PHE A 104 1.15 -6.49 0.08
CA PHE A 104 1.68 -7.85 -0.02
C PHE A 104 1.09 -8.57 -1.23
N ASP A 105 1.71 -9.66 -1.65
CA ASP A 105 1.19 -10.52 -2.71
C ASP A 105 1.72 -11.94 -2.54
N LEU A 106 0.89 -12.80 -2.00
CA LEU A 106 1.24 -14.20 -1.72
C LEU A 106 1.46 -15.02 -2.98
N SER A 107 0.96 -14.57 -4.14
CA SER A 107 1.16 -15.29 -5.40
C SER A 107 2.63 -15.38 -5.81
N LYS A 108 3.49 -14.48 -5.29
CA LYS A 108 4.95 -14.48 -5.50
C LYS A 108 5.68 -15.56 -4.68
N TYR A 109 4.97 -16.20 -3.75
CA TYR A 109 5.52 -17.17 -2.78
C TYR A 109 4.91 -18.55 -2.93
N LYS A 110 4.22 -18.83 -4.02
CA LYS A 110 3.64 -20.14 -4.32
C LYS A 110 4.67 -21.26 -4.18
N GLY A 111 4.30 -22.36 -3.54
CA GLY A 111 5.16 -23.49 -3.25
C GLY A 111 6.20 -23.27 -2.14
N LYS A 112 6.36 -22.03 -1.64
CA LYS A 112 7.30 -21.76 -0.56
C LYS A 112 6.72 -22.11 0.80
N THR A 113 7.58 -22.65 1.67
CA THR A 113 7.27 -22.84 3.09
C THR A 113 7.65 -21.59 3.87
N CYS A 114 6.72 -21.11 4.69
CA CYS A 114 6.83 -19.87 5.45
C CYS A 114 6.42 -20.11 6.90
N ASP A 115 6.96 -19.31 7.81
CA ASP A 115 6.54 -19.31 9.21
C ASP A 115 5.35 -18.36 9.40
N VAL A 116 4.37 -18.79 10.20
CA VAL A 116 3.28 -17.94 10.68
C VAL A 116 3.43 -17.79 12.19
N TYR A 117 3.61 -16.55 12.64
CA TYR A 117 3.65 -16.18 14.05
C TYR A 117 2.31 -15.58 14.44
N THR A 118 1.66 -16.15 15.45
CA THR A 118 0.35 -15.70 15.95
C THR A 118 0.52 -14.99 17.28
N TYR A 119 0.04 -13.77 17.39
CA TYR A 119 0.06 -12.97 18.62
C TYR A 119 -1.35 -12.65 19.08
N ARG A 120 -1.55 -12.59 20.41
CA ARG A 120 -2.78 -12.06 20.99
C ARG A 120 -2.76 -10.54 20.91
N ILE A 121 -3.86 -9.94 20.48
CA ILE A 121 -4.09 -8.49 20.52
C ILE A 121 -4.84 -8.15 21.81
N LYS A 122 -4.32 -7.17 22.58
CA LYS A 122 -4.88 -6.75 23.87
C LYS A 122 -5.69 -5.46 23.81
N ASN A 123 -5.49 -4.67 22.77
CA ASN A 123 -6.06 -3.34 22.62
C ASN A 123 -6.96 -3.18 21.40
N TYR A 124 -7.65 -4.27 21.00
CA TYR A 124 -8.67 -4.18 19.96
C TYR A 124 -9.95 -3.62 20.58
N LYS A 125 -10.44 -2.51 20.04
CA LYS A 125 -11.59 -1.81 20.60
C LYS A 125 -12.85 -2.65 20.65
N GLY A 126 -13.43 -2.76 21.82
CA GLY A 126 -14.62 -3.60 22.07
C GLY A 126 -14.31 -5.07 22.32
N HIS A 127 -13.01 -5.46 22.38
CA HIS A 127 -12.52 -6.81 22.67
C HIS A 127 -11.35 -6.80 23.66
N GLU A 128 -11.21 -5.72 24.46
CA GLU A 128 -10.06 -5.53 25.33
C GLU A 128 -9.99 -6.57 26.45
N ASP A 129 -11.13 -7.06 26.90
CA ASP A 129 -11.26 -8.09 27.94
C ASP A 129 -11.40 -9.51 27.35
N ASP A 130 -11.56 -9.64 26.05
CA ASP A 130 -11.69 -10.90 25.33
C ASP A 130 -10.32 -11.36 24.82
N ASN A 131 -10.06 -12.66 24.87
CA ASN A 131 -8.81 -13.22 24.33
C ASN A 131 -9.00 -13.78 22.91
N ASP A 132 -9.96 -13.24 22.19
CA ASP A 132 -10.45 -13.76 20.92
C ASP A 132 -9.82 -13.08 19.69
N VAL A 133 -9.12 -11.94 19.85
CA VAL A 133 -8.48 -11.25 18.74
C VAL A 133 -7.01 -11.61 18.64
N ILE A 134 -6.62 -12.07 17.47
CA ILE A 134 -5.25 -12.47 17.16
C ILE A 134 -4.72 -11.75 15.94
N CYS A 135 -3.41 -11.60 15.88
CA CYS A 135 -2.67 -11.14 14.71
C CYS A 135 -1.78 -12.27 14.19
N ASN A 136 -1.83 -12.52 12.90
CA ASN A 136 -0.94 -13.45 12.22
C ASN A 136 0.09 -12.68 11.39
N LEU A 137 1.37 -12.98 11.58
CA LEU A 137 2.48 -12.48 10.77
C LEU A 137 3.05 -13.63 9.95
N MET A 138 2.93 -13.56 8.64
CA MET A 138 3.43 -14.57 7.71
C MET A 138 4.81 -14.15 7.21
N VAL A 139 5.84 -14.93 7.57
CA VAL A 139 7.26 -14.60 7.32
C VAL A 139 7.89 -15.66 6.44
N CYS A 140 8.47 -15.24 5.33
CA CYS A 140 9.19 -16.09 4.41
C CYS A 140 10.57 -15.47 4.12
N ASP A 141 11.63 -16.27 4.27
CA ASP A 141 13.01 -15.80 4.09
C ASP A 141 13.28 -14.49 4.90
N ASP A 142 12.91 -14.49 6.18
CA ASP A 142 13.03 -13.37 7.13
C ASP A 142 12.23 -12.12 6.74
N ARG A 143 11.30 -12.20 5.81
CA ARG A 143 10.48 -11.08 5.34
C ARG A 143 9.01 -11.30 5.60
N LEU A 144 8.33 -10.24 6.04
CA LEU A 144 6.88 -10.23 6.11
C LEU A 144 6.30 -10.29 4.69
N ILE A 145 5.51 -11.31 4.42
CA ILE A 145 4.87 -11.53 3.11
C ILE A 145 3.35 -11.39 3.17
N GLY A 146 2.79 -11.39 4.36
CA GLY A 146 1.37 -11.23 4.61
C GLY A 146 1.11 -11.09 6.10
N ALA A 147 -0.01 -10.44 6.44
CA ALA A 147 -0.46 -10.32 7.81
C ALA A 147 -1.96 -10.05 7.87
N ASP A 148 -2.58 -10.46 8.97
CA ASP A 148 -3.97 -10.16 9.28
C ASP A 148 -4.20 -10.03 10.78
N VAL A 149 -5.29 -9.36 11.12
CA VAL A 149 -5.87 -9.36 12.46
C VAL A 149 -7.28 -9.90 12.34
N CYS A 150 -7.60 -10.91 13.14
CA CYS A 150 -8.91 -11.56 13.10
C CYS A 150 -9.40 -11.93 14.48
N SER A 151 -10.74 -12.04 14.61
CA SER A 151 -11.38 -12.68 15.76
C SER A 151 -11.42 -14.19 15.54
N THR A 152 -11.27 -14.95 16.62
CA THR A 152 -11.37 -16.41 16.62
C THR A 152 -12.80 -16.90 16.82
N GLU A 153 -13.77 -15.99 16.98
CA GLU A 153 -15.20 -16.32 17.11
C GLU A 153 -15.81 -16.75 15.76
N LEU A 154 -16.93 -17.48 15.83
CA LEU A 154 -17.59 -18.03 14.62
C LEU A 154 -18.05 -16.96 13.64
N ASP A 155 -18.57 -15.84 14.13
CA ASP A 155 -19.01 -14.69 13.34
C ASP A 155 -17.97 -13.54 13.40
N GLY A 156 -16.70 -13.92 13.60
CA GLY A 156 -15.60 -12.98 13.74
C GLY A 156 -15.27 -12.21 12.46
N PHE A 157 -14.37 -11.28 12.57
CA PHE A 157 -13.89 -10.46 11.47
C PHE A 157 -12.47 -10.85 11.05
N MET A 158 -12.06 -10.40 9.88
CA MET A 158 -10.66 -10.39 9.42
C MET A 158 -10.35 -9.06 8.74
N GLN A 159 -9.23 -8.47 9.08
CA GLN A 159 -8.76 -7.20 8.53
C GLN A 159 -7.24 -7.20 8.31
N GLY A 160 -6.75 -6.16 7.65
CA GLY A 160 -5.30 -5.95 7.50
C GLY A 160 -4.61 -5.60 8.82
N LEU A 161 -3.28 -5.69 8.80
CA LEU A 161 -2.42 -5.53 9.97
C LEU A 161 -2.53 -4.15 10.67
N LYS A 162 -2.77 -3.08 9.90
CA LYS A 162 -2.75 -1.73 10.45
C LYS A 162 -3.99 -1.46 11.32
N ASN A 163 -3.75 -0.99 12.55
CA ASN A 163 -4.84 -0.47 13.39
C ASN A 163 -5.35 0.86 12.81
N SER A 164 -6.55 0.85 12.22
CA SER A 164 -7.16 2.02 11.59
C SER A 164 -7.73 3.04 12.59
N GLU A 165 -7.86 2.67 13.86
CA GLU A 165 -8.41 3.53 14.91
C GLU A 165 -7.33 4.39 15.60
N LYS A 166 -6.06 4.04 15.46
CA LYS A 166 -4.94 4.83 15.98
C LYS A 166 -4.55 5.89 14.94
N LYS A 167 -5.16 7.08 15.06
CA LYS A 167 -4.75 8.31 14.36
C LYS A 167 -3.67 9.04 15.13
#